data_372344c63fc1efbdb50e630ab626bb94
#
_entry.id   372344c63fc1efbdb50e630ab626bb94
#
_cell.length_a   1.000
_cell.length_b   1.000
_cell.length_c   1.000
_cell.angle_alpha   90.00
_cell.angle_beta   90.00
_cell.angle_gamma   90.00
#
_symmetry.space_group_name_H-M   'P 1'
#
loop_
_entity.id
_entity.type
_entity.pdbx_description
1 polymer ?
#
loop_
_entity_poly.entity_id
_entity_poly.type
_entity_poly.pdbx_seq_one_letter_code
_entity_poly.pdbx_strand_id
1 'polypeptide(L)'
;MLKTLVGAFKNKDIRKKILYTLMILVIVRVGSLLPIPGVDTEYFSSLLSGINTGDLSYLSVFTGGSFERMSLFALSITPYITSSIIMQLLAIAIPKLEEMQKEGEDGRKKIAAITRYVTIALALIDSIAMAVGFGRSGLIKGYQGFSTLHYIVSIIVVVAALTAGSAMLMWLGERITENGVGNGISIVLLINIISGMPSDFATLYSTFVAPRTIAKGVLAAAIIIAILVVMVVLVCFLQDGERRIPVQYSQKVSGRKTFGGQSTNIPLKVNTAGVMPVIFASSLMQFPVITAQLFGKSYEWTRYLSSSYWCRISAPKYSIGLILYIVLLIIFAYLYTSITFNPIEVADNLKKAGGVIPGITPGKSTSDYLNNILNYIVFVGAVGLLIIALIPIMCTGFFNASVSFGGTSVIIIVGVVLETLKQIESQMVNRYYKGFLSE
;
A
#
# COMPACT_ATOMS: atom_id res chain seq x y z
N MET A 1 -14.18 -16.76 -7.87
CA MET A 1 -13.03 -16.72 -6.95
C MET A 1 -12.60 -18.10 -6.42
N LEU A 2 -13.42 -18.87 -5.70
CA LEU A 2 -13.01 -20.22 -5.23
C LEU A 2 -12.66 -21.19 -6.36
N LYS A 3 -13.43 -21.20 -7.45
CA LYS A 3 -13.12 -22.02 -8.64
C LYS A 3 -11.80 -21.64 -9.30
N THR A 4 -11.46 -20.35 -9.31
CA THR A 4 -10.19 -19.82 -9.84
C THR A 4 -9.02 -20.29 -9.00
N LEU A 5 -9.12 -20.21 -7.67
CA LEU A 5 -8.08 -20.69 -6.77
C LEU A 5 -7.85 -22.20 -6.92
N VAL A 6 -8.93 -23.00 -6.93
CA VAL A 6 -8.82 -24.46 -7.15
C VAL A 6 -8.19 -24.76 -8.52
N GLY A 7 -8.55 -24.01 -9.57
CA GLY A 7 -7.94 -24.11 -10.89
C GLY A 7 -6.45 -23.76 -10.89
N ALA A 8 -6.06 -22.70 -10.17
CA ALA A 8 -4.68 -22.27 -10.04
C ALA A 8 -3.80 -23.34 -9.35
N PHE A 9 -4.31 -24.01 -8.30
CA PHE A 9 -3.57 -25.10 -7.64
C PHE A 9 -3.42 -26.35 -8.50
N LYS A 10 -4.34 -26.61 -9.44
CA LYS A 10 -4.21 -27.72 -10.40
C LYS A 10 -3.11 -27.45 -11.44
N ASN A 11 -2.83 -26.18 -11.76
CA ASN A 11 -1.80 -25.83 -12.72
C ASN A 11 -0.42 -25.86 -12.06
N LYS A 12 0.49 -26.73 -12.55
CA LYS A 12 1.82 -26.98 -11.98
C LYS A 12 2.69 -25.71 -11.89
N ASP A 13 2.59 -24.83 -12.88
CA ASP A 13 3.46 -23.64 -12.92
C ASP A 13 2.93 -22.52 -12.01
N ILE A 14 1.61 -22.31 -11.98
CA ILE A 14 1.00 -21.33 -11.07
C ILE A 14 1.17 -21.80 -9.62
N ARG A 15 1.04 -23.09 -9.36
CA ARG A 15 1.30 -23.68 -8.05
C ARG A 15 2.73 -23.45 -7.60
N LYS A 16 3.74 -23.60 -8.50
CA LYS A 16 5.16 -23.30 -8.15
C LYS A 16 5.32 -21.83 -7.77
N LYS A 17 4.71 -20.90 -8.49
CA LYS A 17 4.76 -19.47 -8.20
C LYS A 17 4.09 -19.12 -6.85
N ILE A 18 2.93 -19.71 -6.57
CA ILE A 18 2.24 -19.54 -5.28
C ILE A 18 3.10 -20.08 -4.14
N LEU A 19 3.65 -21.28 -4.28
CA LEU A 19 4.53 -21.86 -3.25
C LEU A 19 5.80 -21.03 -3.03
N TYR A 20 6.40 -20.49 -4.11
CA TYR A 20 7.53 -19.56 -4.03
C TYR A 20 7.18 -18.30 -3.25
N THR A 21 6.03 -17.68 -3.54
CA THR A 21 5.53 -16.52 -2.80
C THR A 21 5.35 -16.85 -1.32
N LEU A 22 4.70 -17.96 -0.99
CA LEU A 22 4.50 -18.40 0.40
C LEU A 22 5.82 -18.64 1.12
N MET A 23 6.79 -19.27 0.46
CA MET A 23 8.14 -19.48 1.03
C MET A 23 8.80 -18.14 1.40
N ILE A 24 8.78 -17.17 0.51
CA ILE A 24 9.35 -15.84 0.80
C ILE A 24 8.61 -15.16 1.95
N LEU A 25 7.28 -15.27 2.02
CA LEU A 25 6.50 -14.71 3.13
C LEU A 25 6.88 -15.32 4.48
N VAL A 26 7.19 -16.61 4.53
CA VAL A 26 7.73 -17.26 5.74
C VAL A 26 9.07 -16.65 6.12
N ILE A 27 9.98 -16.44 5.15
CA ILE A 27 11.29 -15.80 5.40
C ILE A 27 11.09 -14.38 5.94
N VAL A 28 10.19 -13.60 5.37
CA VAL A 28 9.83 -12.25 5.84
C VAL A 28 9.34 -12.30 7.30
N ARG A 29 8.50 -13.27 7.65
CA ARG A 29 7.99 -13.42 9.04
C ARG A 29 9.07 -13.83 10.01
N VAL A 30 9.96 -14.74 9.62
CA VAL A 30 11.11 -15.13 10.46
C VAL A 30 12.01 -13.92 10.71
N GLY A 31 12.35 -13.14 9.69
CA GLY A 31 13.16 -11.92 9.85
C GLY A 31 12.48 -10.84 10.70
N SER A 32 11.15 -10.77 10.68
CA SER A 32 10.36 -9.87 11.54
C SER A 32 10.40 -10.25 13.03
N LEU A 33 10.77 -11.47 13.35
CA LEU A 33 10.89 -11.97 14.73
C LEU A 33 12.34 -11.91 15.26
N LEU A 34 13.33 -11.76 14.38
CA LEU A 34 14.75 -11.73 14.76
C LEU A 34 15.12 -10.34 15.31
N PRO A 35 15.41 -10.23 16.61
CA PRO A 35 15.82 -8.94 17.19
C PRO A 35 17.22 -8.55 16.72
N ILE A 36 17.47 -7.22 16.66
CA ILE A 36 18.78 -6.69 16.32
C ILE A 36 19.77 -6.98 17.47
N PRO A 37 20.97 -7.50 17.18
CA PRO A 37 21.98 -7.74 18.21
C PRO A 37 22.33 -6.46 18.99
N GLY A 38 22.41 -6.58 20.33
CA GLY A 38 22.79 -5.47 21.21
C GLY A 38 21.63 -4.53 21.61
N VAL A 39 20.42 -4.76 21.13
CA VAL A 39 19.23 -3.98 21.48
C VAL A 39 18.48 -4.67 22.64
N ASP A 40 17.98 -3.86 23.58
CA ASP A 40 17.08 -4.31 24.64
C ASP A 40 15.62 -4.19 24.20
N THR A 41 15.05 -5.31 23.75
CA THR A 41 13.69 -5.38 23.23
C THR A 41 12.63 -5.19 24.31
N GLU A 42 12.88 -5.63 25.54
CA GLU A 42 11.94 -5.48 26.66
C GLU A 42 11.87 -4.02 27.11
N TYR A 43 13.04 -3.40 27.28
CA TYR A 43 13.11 -1.97 27.59
C TYR A 43 12.46 -1.11 26.51
N PHE A 44 12.71 -1.41 25.23
CA PHE A 44 12.13 -0.67 24.13
C PHE A 44 10.61 -0.81 24.07
N SER A 45 10.07 -1.99 24.29
CA SER A 45 8.64 -2.24 24.34
C SER A 45 7.98 -1.53 25.53
N SER A 46 8.63 -1.49 26.69
CA SER A 46 8.15 -0.74 27.87
C SER A 46 8.19 0.79 27.63
N LEU A 47 9.19 1.28 26.94
CA LEU A 47 9.33 2.68 26.57
C LEU A 47 8.23 3.11 25.59
N LEU A 48 7.93 2.27 24.60
CA LEU A 48 6.83 2.50 23.67
C LEU A 48 5.46 2.50 24.37
N SER A 49 5.24 1.63 25.33
CA SER A 49 3.99 1.59 26.09
C SER A 49 3.80 2.81 26.98
N GLY A 50 4.88 3.47 27.42
CA GLY A 50 4.86 4.72 28.20
C GLY A 50 4.69 6.00 27.35
N ILE A 51 5.02 5.97 26.07
CA ILE A 51 4.77 7.07 25.13
C ILE A 51 3.32 6.93 24.67
N ASN A 52 2.54 8.01 24.63
CA ASN A 52 1.16 7.98 24.12
C ASN A 52 1.09 7.25 22.76
N THR A 53 0.63 6.01 22.80
CA THR A 53 0.77 4.98 21.76
C THR A 53 0.03 5.27 20.45
N GLY A 54 -0.79 6.32 20.38
CA GLY A 54 -1.61 6.60 19.21
C GLY A 54 -0.81 6.82 17.92
N ASP A 55 0.33 7.49 17.99
CA ASP A 55 1.10 7.86 16.80
C ASP A 55 2.05 6.75 16.33
N LEU A 56 2.62 5.99 17.27
CA LEU A 56 3.52 4.87 16.99
C LEU A 56 2.76 3.56 16.67
N SER A 57 1.51 3.45 17.12
CA SER A 57 0.63 2.32 16.80
C SER A 57 0.44 2.13 15.29
N TYR A 58 0.43 3.22 14.54
CA TYR A 58 0.30 3.16 13.09
C TYR A 58 1.54 2.54 12.41
N LEU A 59 2.74 2.85 12.91
CA LEU A 59 3.98 2.19 12.44
C LEU A 59 3.94 0.69 12.71
N SER A 60 3.44 0.28 13.88
CA SER A 60 3.29 -1.12 14.23
C SER A 60 2.44 -1.90 13.25
N VAL A 61 1.37 -1.29 12.69
CA VAL A 61 0.52 -1.91 11.66
C VAL A 61 1.28 -2.24 10.39
N PHE A 62 2.01 -1.26 9.82
CA PHE A 62 2.75 -1.47 8.58
C PHE A 62 3.98 -2.34 8.75
N THR A 63 4.54 -2.39 9.96
CA THR A 63 5.69 -3.23 10.27
C THR A 63 5.30 -4.61 10.79
N GLY A 64 4.01 -4.83 11.10
CA GLY A 64 3.50 -6.09 11.63
C GLY A 64 4.09 -6.48 12.99
N GLY A 65 4.31 -5.47 13.86
CA GLY A 65 4.92 -5.62 15.19
C GLY A 65 6.45 -5.74 15.18
N SER A 66 7.09 -5.66 14.00
CA SER A 66 8.56 -5.70 13.88
C SER A 66 9.23 -4.47 14.50
N PHE A 67 8.57 -3.32 14.46
CA PHE A 67 9.05 -2.08 15.06
C PHE A 67 9.09 -2.18 16.60
N GLU A 68 8.02 -2.67 17.22
CA GLU A 68 7.93 -2.80 18.68
C GLU A 68 8.99 -3.75 19.26
N ARG A 69 9.38 -4.75 18.48
CA ARG A 69 10.39 -5.74 18.83
C ARG A 69 11.79 -5.35 18.42
N MET A 70 11.98 -4.18 17.79
CA MET A 70 13.27 -3.79 17.21
C MET A 70 13.92 -4.92 16.45
N SER A 71 13.16 -5.55 15.56
CA SER A 71 13.65 -6.64 14.73
C SER A 71 14.45 -6.13 13.54
N LEU A 72 15.12 -7.06 12.84
CA LEU A 72 15.88 -6.75 11.63
C LEU A 72 15.04 -5.99 10.59
N PHE A 73 13.74 -6.27 10.52
CA PHE A 73 12.79 -5.63 9.61
C PHE A 73 11.95 -4.51 10.26
N ALA A 74 12.47 -3.85 11.30
CA ALA A 74 11.76 -2.80 12.03
C ALA A 74 11.36 -1.60 11.14
N LEU A 75 12.17 -1.22 10.15
CA LEU A 75 11.83 -0.19 9.16
C LEU A 75 10.82 -0.65 8.12
N SER A 76 10.58 -1.97 8.02
CA SER A 76 9.68 -2.57 7.02
C SER A 76 10.02 -2.14 5.58
N ILE A 77 9.02 -2.01 4.72
CA ILE A 77 9.11 -1.54 3.33
C ILE A 77 8.90 0.00 3.25
N THR A 78 8.72 0.68 4.37
CA THR A 78 8.41 2.13 4.41
C THR A 78 9.40 2.97 3.60
N PRO A 79 10.75 2.81 3.70
CA PRO A 79 11.70 3.58 2.91
C PRO A 79 11.53 3.36 1.40
N TYR A 80 11.16 2.13 0.97
CA TYR A 80 10.91 1.83 -0.43
C TYR A 80 9.62 2.51 -0.94
N ILE A 81 8.55 2.49 -0.14
CA ILE A 81 7.29 3.17 -0.51
C ILE A 81 7.55 4.66 -0.68
N THR A 82 8.21 5.30 0.28
CA THR A 82 8.57 6.72 0.21
C THR A 82 9.44 7.04 -1.00
N SER A 83 10.46 6.21 -1.26
CA SER A 83 11.32 6.32 -2.45
C SER A 83 10.52 6.20 -3.76
N SER A 84 9.62 5.24 -3.84
CA SER A 84 8.77 5.04 -5.02
C SER A 84 7.86 6.25 -5.28
N ILE A 85 7.29 6.83 -4.21
CA ILE A 85 6.49 8.06 -4.29
C ILE A 85 7.34 9.21 -4.83
N ILE A 86 8.51 9.43 -4.23
CA ILE A 86 9.44 10.50 -4.63
C ILE A 86 9.81 10.33 -6.11
N MET A 87 10.16 9.13 -6.54
CA MET A 87 10.53 8.87 -7.93
C MET A 87 9.37 9.05 -8.91
N GLN A 88 8.15 8.68 -8.54
CA GLN A 88 6.97 8.92 -9.37
C GLN A 88 6.66 10.42 -9.52
N LEU A 89 6.77 11.19 -8.42
CA LEU A 89 6.60 12.65 -8.49
C LEU A 89 7.72 13.32 -9.29
N LEU A 90 8.97 12.88 -9.13
CA LEU A 90 10.10 13.38 -9.90
C LEU A 90 9.99 13.03 -11.40
N ALA A 91 9.40 11.89 -11.75
CA ALA A 91 9.18 11.52 -13.14
C ALA A 91 8.19 12.46 -13.85
N ILE A 92 7.30 13.13 -13.11
CA ILE A 92 6.43 14.18 -13.68
C ILE A 92 7.18 15.52 -13.77
N ALA A 93 8.03 15.83 -12.77
CA ALA A 93 8.68 17.12 -12.65
C ALA A 93 9.94 17.25 -13.52
N ILE A 94 10.64 16.14 -13.79
CA ILE A 94 11.91 16.12 -14.51
C ILE A 94 11.73 15.49 -15.90
N PRO A 95 11.88 16.27 -17.02
CA PRO A 95 11.66 15.77 -18.38
C PRO A 95 12.49 14.54 -18.72
N LYS A 96 13.74 14.46 -18.24
CA LYS A 96 14.63 13.32 -18.48
C LYS A 96 14.10 12.01 -17.88
N LEU A 97 13.45 12.06 -16.71
CA LEU A 97 12.83 10.88 -16.10
C LEU A 97 11.53 10.50 -16.80
N GLU A 98 10.78 11.49 -17.29
CA GLU A 98 9.59 11.28 -18.11
C GLU A 98 9.95 10.57 -19.44
N GLU A 99 11.03 11.00 -20.12
CA GLU A 99 11.55 10.33 -21.31
C GLU A 99 11.94 8.89 -21.02
N MET A 100 12.67 8.64 -19.93
CA MET A 100 13.03 7.28 -19.51
C MET A 100 11.78 6.42 -19.24
N GLN A 101 10.71 6.99 -18.69
CA GLN A 101 9.46 6.27 -18.48
C GLN A 101 8.78 5.87 -19.79
N LYS A 102 8.93 6.70 -20.85
CA LYS A 102 8.41 6.46 -22.20
C LYS A 102 9.29 5.50 -23.02
N GLU A 103 10.55 5.27 -22.65
CA GLU A 103 11.47 4.30 -23.30
C GLU A 103 11.02 2.83 -23.19
N GLY A 104 9.90 2.55 -22.48
CA GLY A 104 9.36 1.21 -22.33
C GLY A 104 10.04 0.39 -21.24
N GLU A 105 10.37 -0.88 -21.52
CA GLU A 105 10.86 -1.81 -20.49
C GLU A 105 12.26 -1.45 -19.96
N ASP A 106 13.15 -1.01 -20.83
CA ASP A 106 14.52 -0.65 -20.44
C ASP A 106 14.56 0.63 -19.59
N GLY A 107 13.74 1.62 -19.93
CA GLY A 107 13.60 2.83 -19.13
C GLY A 107 13.01 2.54 -17.74
N ARG A 108 12.00 1.67 -17.67
CA ARG A 108 11.44 1.22 -16.38
C ARG A 108 12.47 0.51 -15.50
N LYS A 109 13.35 -0.31 -16.07
CA LYS A 109 14.46 -0.96 -15.34
C LYS A 109 15.44 0.07 -14.77
N LYS A 110 15.77 1.13 -15.54
CA LYS A 110 16.64 2.21 -15.06
C LYS A 110 16.00 2.98 -13.91
N ILE A 111 14.70 3.34 -14.03
CA ILE A 111 13.96 4.02 -12.95
C ILE A 111 13.90 3.14 -11.68
N ALA A 112 13.65 1.84 -11.83
CA ALA A 112 13.66 0.90 -10.71
C ALA A 112 15.05 0.84 -10.03
N ALA A 113 16.14 0.86 -10.79
CA ALA A 113 17.48 0.91 -10.21
C ALA A 113 17.74 2.19 -9.41
N ILE A 114 17.33 3.36 -9.93
CA ILE A 114 17.42 4.63 -9.20
C ILE A 114 16.59 4.58 -7.91
N THR A 115 15.35 4.04 -7.99
CA THR A 115 14.48 3.86 -6.83
C THR A 115 15.15 3.02 -5.74
N ARG A 116 15.89 1.96 -6.09
CA ARG A 116 16.65 1.15 -5.13
C ARG A 116 17.72 1.96 -4.41
N TYR A 117 18.50 2.77 -5.13
CA TYR A 117 19.52 3.62 -4.51
C TYR A 117 18.91 4.65 -3.56
N VAL A 118 17.82 5.31 -3.97
CA VAL A 118 17.09 6.26 -3.12
C VAL A 118 16.51 5.54 -1.88
N THR A 119 16.01 4.32 -2.04
CA THR A 119 15.52 3.50 -0.93
C THR A 119 16.60 3.24 0.11
N ILE A 120 17.79 2.84 -0.32
CA ILE A 120 18.92 2.55 0.59
C ILE A 120 19.36 3.85 1.30
N ALA A 121 19.41 4.97 0.59
CA ALA A 121 19.74 6.27 1.18
C ALA A 121 18.71 6.69 2.24
N LEU A 122 17.41 6.57 1.95
CA LEU A 122 16.34 6.85 2.92
C LEU A 122 16.37 5.90 4.10
N ALA A 123 16.56 4.59 3.86
CA ALA A 123 16.67 3.60 4.92
C ALA A 123 17.85 3.89 5.85
N LEU A 124 18.95 4.38 5.31
CA LEU A 124 20.12 4.78 6.11
C LEU A 124 19.81 6.01 6.97
N ILE A 125 19.14 7.03 6.42
CA ILE A 125 18.72 8.22 7.16
C ILE A 125 17.75 7.83 8.29
N ASP A 126 16.75 7.03 8.01
CA ASP A 126 15.77 6.56 8.98
C ASP A 126 16.44 5.69 10.07
N SER A 127 17.38 4.83 9.68
CA SER A 127 18.15 4.00 10.62
C SER A 127 19.00 4.84 11.57
N ILE A 128 19.68 5.88 11.06
CA ILE A 128 20.47 6.81 11.89
C ILE A 128 19.56 7.56 12.84
N ALA A 129 18.45 8.12 12.33
CA ALA A 129 17.49 8.85 13.15
C ALA A 129 16.94 7.98 14.29
N MET A 130 16.62 6.70 13.98
CA MET A 130 16.11 5.75 14.95
C MET A 130 17.18 5.33 15.99
N ALA A 131 18.38 5.01 15.54
CA ALA A 131 19.47 4.58 16.41
C ALA A 131 19.92 5.71 17.34
N VAL A 132 20.01 6.95 16.86
CA VAL A 132 20.39 8.11 17.67
C VAL A 132 19.24 8.58 18.57
N GLY A 133 18.00 8.61 18.05
CA GLY A 133 16.81 9.05 18.78
C GLY A 133 16.52 8.15 19.98
N PHE A 134 16.46 6.87 19.79
CA PHE A 134 16.19 5.90 20.87
C PHE A 134 17.45 5.40 21.59
N GLY A 135 18.64 5.55 20.99
CA GLY A 135 19.90 5.14 21.60
C GLY A 135 20.16 5.84 22.95
N ARG A 136 19.86 7.13 23.03
CA ARG A 136 19.96 7.92 24.27
C ARG A 136 18.92 7.54 25.33
N SER A 137 17.83 6.94 24.93
CA SER A 137 16.73 6.50 25.81
C SER A 137 16.93 5.10 26.37
N GLY A 138 18.10 4.45 26.16
CA GLY A 138 18.39 3.13 26.71
C GLY A 138 18.12 1.95 25.77
N LEU A 139 17.97 2.18 24.46
CA LEU A 139 17.80 1.13 23.46
C LEU A 139 18.94 0.11 23.45
N ILE A 140 20.17 0.55 23.79
CA ILE A 140 21.36 -0.27 23.75
C ILE A 140 21.59 -0.90 25.12
N LYS A 141 21.69 -2.24 25.20
CA LYS A 141 21.97 -2.98 26.45
C LYS A 141 23.26 -2.46 27.10
N GLY A 142 23.18 -2.08 28.39
CA GLY A 142 24.35 -1.67 29.15
C GLY A 142 24.86 -0.24 28.87
N TYR A 143 24.05 0.63 28.27
CA TYR A 143 24.41 2.02 27.95
C TYR A 143 25.10 2.78 29.10
N GLN A 144 24.67 2.57 30.34
CA GLN A 144 25.22 3.30 31.53
C GLN A 144 26.63 2.86 31.95
N GLY A 145 27.15 1.76 31.39
CA GLY A 145 28.48 1.21 31.72
C GLY A 145 29.48 1.18 30.56
N PHE A 146 29.09 1.61 29.36
CA PHE A 146 29.96 1.52 28.19
C PHE A 146 30.85 2.72 27.97
N SER A 147 32.09 2.45 27.53
CA SER A 147 32.96 3.47 26.94
C SER A 147 32.31 4.13 25.72
N THR A 148 32.54 5.41 25.46
CA THR A 148 32.00 6.14 24.30
C THR A 148 32.26 5.41 22.98
N LEU A 149 33.37 4.73 22.87
CA LEU A 149 33.72 3.95 21.67
C LEU A 149 32.81 2.74 21.47
N HIS A 150 32.48 2.01 22.53
CA HIS A 150 31.50 0.89 22.47
C HIS A 150 30.10 1.37 22.07
N TYR A 151 29.68 2.52 22.56
CA TYR A 151 28.40 3.12 22.20
C TYR A 151 28.32 3.45 20.71
N ILE A 152 29.37 4.10 20.16
CA ILE A 152 29.44 4.42 18.73
C ILE A 152 29.40 3.15 17.87
N VAL A 153 30.18 2.14 18.24
CA VAL A 153 30.18 0.86 17.51
C VAL A 153 28.80 0.21 17.53
N SER A 154 28.13 0.20 18.69
CA SER A 154 26.77 -0.36 18.80
C SER A 154 25.74 0.39 17.93
N ILE A 155 25.81 1.73 17.87
CA ILE A 155 24.97 2.53 16.94
C ILE A 155 25.25 2.12 15.50
N ILE A 156 26.49 1.99 15.08
CA ILE A 156 26.87 1.60 13.71
C ILE A 156 26.30 0.22 13.38
N VAL A 157 26.37 -0.74 14.31
CA VAL A 157 25.83 -2.09 14.13
C VAL A 157 24.29 -2.03 13.97
N VAL A 158 23.59 -1.27 14.80
CA VAL A 158 22.13 -1.09 14.70
C VAL A 158 21.74 -0.46 13.37
N VAL A 159 22.43 0.62 12.97
CA VAL A 159 22.18 1.31 11.69
C VAL A 159 22.42 0.38 10.51
N ALA A 160 23.53 -0.37 10.51
CA ALA A 160 23.85 -1.32 9.47
C ALA A 160 22.81 -2.45 9.39
N ALA A 161 22.38 -2.99 10.53
CA ALA A 161 21.39 -4.05 10.60
C ALA A 161 20.01 -3.58 10.08
N LEU A 162 19.53 -2.40 10.49
CA LEU A 162 18.26 -1.84 10.03
C LEU A 162 18.28 -1.53 8.54
N THR A 163 19.36 -0.92 8.04
CA THR A 163 19.50 -0.60 6.60
C THR A 163 19.57 -1.88 5.77
N ALA A 164 20.34 -2.87 6.21
CA ALA A 164 20.44 -4.17 5.55
C ALA A 164 19.08 -4.90 5.55
N GLY A 165 18.34 -4.83 6.66
CA GLY A 165 17.01 -5.42 6.78
C GLY A 165 16.01 -4.81 5.79
N SER A 166 15.96 -3.49 5.68
CA SER A 166 15.09 -2.81 4.71
C SER A 166 15.48 -3.13 3.26
N ALA A 167 16.79 -3.14 2.95
CA ALA A 167 17.28 -3.54 1.62
C ALA A 167 16.92 -5.00 1.28
N MET A 168 17.02 -5.90 2.26
CA MET A 168 16.64 -7.31 2.10
C MET A 168 15.14 -7.46 1.84
N LEU A 169 14.29 -6.73 2.57
CA LEU A 169 12.84 -6.75 2.33
C LEU A 169 12.48 -6.23 0.94
N MET A 170 13.10 -5.14 0.49
CA MET A 170 12.94 -4.63 -0.87
C MET A 170 13.30 -5.71 -1.89
N TRP A 171 14.46 -6.36 -1.75
CA TRP A 171 14.90 -7.42 -2.64
C TRP A 171 13.96 -8.63 -2.65
N LEU A 172 13.47 -9.06 -1.46
CA LEU A 172 12.50 -10.15 -1.35
C LEU A 172 11.16 -9.79 -2.04
N GLY A 173 10.70 -8.54 -1.89
CA GLY A 173 9.50 -8.04 -2.57
C GLY A 173 9.66 -8.06 -4.10
N GLU A 174 10.79 -7.63 -4.62
CA GLU A 174 11.08 -7.70 -6.07
C GLU A 174 11.12 -9.15 -6.57
N ARG A 175 11.72 -10.06 -5.82
CA ARG A 175 11.74 -11.50 -6.15
C ARG A 175 10.36 -12.13 -6.20
N ILE A 176 9.43 -11.71 -5.33
CA ILE A 176 8.03 -12.12 -5.45
C ILE A 176 7.42 -11.61 -6.75
N THR A 177 7.68 -10.34 -7.10
CA THR A 177 7.14 -9.74 -8.33
C THR A 177 7.66 -10.44 -9.60
N GLU A 178 8.94 -10.80 -9.63
CA GLU A 178 9.58 -11.47 -10.78
C GLU A 178 9.15 -12.94 -10.93
N ASN A 179 9.21 -13.70 -9.85
CA ASN A 179 9.10 -15.17 -9.86
C ASN A 179 7.84 -15.71 -9.17
N GLY A 180 7.11 -14.87 -8.47
CA GLY A 180 5.92 -15.23 -7.71
C GLY A 180 4.62 -14.84 -8.41
N VAL A 181 3.63 -14.52 -7.60
CA VAL A 181 2.31 -14.05 -8.01
C VAL A 181 2.04 -12.71 -7.35
N GLY A 182 1.46 -11.78 -8.08
CA GLY A 182 1.09 -10.45 -7.56
C GLY A 182 2.26 -9.46 -7.48
N ASN A 183 1.96 -8.28 -6.98
CA ASN A 183 2.97 -7.28 -6.64
C ASN A 183 3.60 -7.64 -5.30
N GLY A 184 4.88 -8.04 -5.31
CA GLY A 184 5.56 -8.56 -4.13
C GLY A 184 5.61 -7.58 -2.96
N ILE A 185 5.77 -6.28 -3.23
CA ILE A 185 5.79 -5.24 -2.21
C ILE A 185 4.44 -5.12 -1.52
N SER A 186 3.37 -5.11 -2.30
CA SER A 186 1.99 -5.09 -1.78
C SER A 186 1.68 -6.34 -0.96
N ILE A 187 2.19 -7.51 -1.38
CA ILE A 187 2.00 -8.77 -0.65
C ILE A 187 2.78 -8.78 0.67
N VAL A 188 3.99 -8.22 0.72
CA VAL A 188 4.74 -8.09 1.98
C VAL A 188 4.04 -7.11 2.93
N LEU A 189 3.47 -6.01 2.44
CA LEU A 189 2.60 -5.14 3.24
C LEU A 189 1.38 -5.89 3.78
N LEU A 190 0.73 -6.65 2.91
CA LEU A 190 -0.44 -7.47 3.27
C LEU A 190 -0.13 -8.41 4.44
N ILE A 191 0.97 -9.17 4.38
CA ILE A 191 1.31 -10.13 5.45
C ILE A 191 1.67 -9.41 6.76
N ASN A 192 2.30 -8.23 6.69
CA ASN A 192 2.58 -7.43 7.87
C ASN A 192 1.28 -6.96 8.54
N ILE A 193 0.34 -6.42 7.76
CA ILE A 193 -0.96 -5.98 8.29
C ILE A 193 -1.75 -7.16 8.89
N ILE A 194 -1.84 -8.29 8.17
CA ILE A 194 -2.56 -9.48 8.66
C ILE A 194 -1.95 -9.99 9.96
N SER A 195 -0.64 -9.90 10.14
CA SER A 195 0.00 -10.38 11.37
C SER A 195 -0.30 -9.54 12.61
N GLY A 196 -0.66 -8.27 12.44
CA GLY A 196 -1.14 -7.39 13.52
C GLY A 196 -2.60 -7.63 13.91
N MET A 197 -3.42 -8.17 12.99
CA MET A 197 -4.86 -8.34 13.21
C MET A 197 -5.24 -9.12 14.48
N PRO A 198 -4.57 -10.23 14.86
CA PRO A 198 -4.94 -10.96 16.07
C PRO A 198 -4.83 -10.11 17.34
N SER A 199 -3.78 -9.26 17.44
CA SER A 199 -3.61 -8.35 18.58
C SER A 199 -4.66 -7.26 18.61
N ASP A 200 -5.03 -6.74 17.43
CA ASP A 200 -6.07 -5.73 17.27
C ASP A 200 -7.45 -6.27 17.68
N PHE A 201 -7.78 -7.50 17.25
CA PHE A 201 -9.01 -8.16 17.69
C PHE A 201 -9.03 -8.43 19.21
N ALA A 202 -7.89 -8.83 19.80
CA ALA A 202 -7.79 -8.99 21.25
C ALA A 202 -7.99 -7.67 21.98
N THR A 203 -7.45 -6.56 21.46
CA THR A 203 -7.65 -5.21 22.01
C THR A 203 -9.11 -4.75 21.90
N LEU A 204 -9.75 -4.98 20.75
CA LEU A 204 -11.19 -4.70 20.59
C LEU A 204 -12.04 -5.49 21.58
N TYR A 205 -11.76 -6.78 21.72
CA TYR A 205 -12.46 -7.64 22.68
C TYR A 205 -12.29 -7.15 24.11
N SER A 206 -11.06 -6.87 24.54
CA SER A 206 -10.77 -6.42 25.91
C SER A 206 -11.34 -5.04 26.21
N THR A 207 -11.42 -4.14 25.20
CA THR A 207 -11.92 -2.76 25.39
C THR A 207 -13.46 -2.67 25.34
N PHE A 208 -14.09 -3.39 24.40
CA PHE A 208 -15.51 -3.19 24.12
C PHE A 208 -16.42 -4.33 24.56
N VAL A 209 -15.90 -5.56 24.66
CA VAL A 209 -16.70 -6.74 24.95
C VAL A 209 -16.52 -7.19 26.40
N ALA A 210 -15.29 -7.39 26.85
CA ALA A 210 -14.98 -7.94 28.18
C ALA A 210 -15.52 -7.11 29.38
N PRO A 211 -15.47 -5.75 29.37
CA PRO A 211 -15.91 -4.97 30.52
C PRO A 211 -17.44 -4.80 30.61
N ARG A 212 -18.22 -5.38 29.69
CA ARG A 212 -19.68 -5.18 29.61
C ARG A 212 -20.44 -6.43 30.05
N THR A 213 -21.70 -6.24 30.44
CA THR A 213 -22.64 -7.35 30.67
C THR A 213 -22.79 -8.18 29.40
N ILE A 214 -23.04 -9.49 29.52
CA ILE A 214 -23.06 -10.46 28.40
C ILE A 214 -23.92 -9.95 27.23
N ALA A 215 -25.12 -9.44 27.48
CA ALA A 215 -26.01 -8.93 26.43
C ALA A 215 -25.41 -7.70 25.69
N LYS A 216 -24.84 -6.75 26.42
CA LYS A 216 -24.19 -5.56 25.85
C LYS A 216 -22.86 -5.91 25.15
N GLY A 217 -22.13 -6.92 25.62
CA GLY A 217 -20.92 -7.44 25.03
C GLY A 217 -21.19 -8.10 23.66
N VAL A 218 -22.22 -8.94 23.57
CA VAL A 218 -22.66 -9.57 22.32
C VAL A 218 -23.10 -8.50 21.31
N LEU A 219 -23.86 -7.50 21.74
CA LEU A 219 -24.27 -6.40 20.87
C LEU A 219 -23.08 -5.59 20.35
N ALA A 220 -22.09 -5.29 21.20
CA ALA A 220 -20.87 -4.61 20.79
C ALA A 220 -20.06 -5.43 19.76
N ALA A 221 -19.91 -6.74 19.99
CA ALA A 221 -19.25 -7.63 19.04
C ALA A 221 -19.98 -7.68 17.70
N ALA A 222 -21.32 -7.75 17.71
CA ALA A 222 -22.13 -7.75 16.48
C ALA A 222 -21.97 -6.43 15.70
N ILE A 223 -21.91 -5.28 16.35
CA ILE A 223 -21.69 -3.97 15.73
C ILE A 223 -20.29 -3.91 15.09
N ILE A 224 -19.25 -4.37 15.80
CA ILE A 224 -17.87 -4.38 15.28
C ILE A 224 -17.79 -5.24 13.99
N ILE A 225 -18.35 -6.45 14.04
CA ILE A 225 -18.39 -7.33 12.88
C ILE A 225 -19.19 -6.70 11.73
N ALA A 226 -20.33 -6.08 12.02
CA ALA A 226 -21.12 -5.41 10.99
C ALA A 226 -20.36 -4.26 10.31
N ILE A 227 -19.64 -3.43 11.08
CA ILE A 227 -18.79 -2.35 10.52
C ILE A 227 -17.70 -2.94 9.62
N LEU A 228 -17.01 -3.99 10.05
CA LEU A 228 -15.96 -4.65 9.24
C LEU A 228 -16.53 -5.22 7.95
N VAL A 229 -17.67 -5.90 8.00
CA VAL A 229 -18.33 -6.45 6.79
C VAL A 229 -18.74 -5.33 5.85
N VAL A 230 -19.35 -4.26 6.35
CA VAL A 230 -19.72 -3.10 5.53
C VAL A 230 -18.48 -2.49 4.85
N MET A 231 -17.38 -2.32 5.57
CA MET A 231 -16.14 -1.81 4.99
C MET A 231 -15.60 -2.71 3.88
N VAL A 232 -15.54 -4.02 4.11
CA VAL A 232 -15.08 -4.99 3.09
C VAL A 232 -15.97 -4.92 1.85
N VAL A 233 -17.29 -4.90 2.02
CA VAL A 233 -18.26 -4.80 0.91
C VAL A 233 -18.06 -3.50 0.12
N LEU A 234 -17.92 -2.35 0.80
CA LEU A 234 -17.67 -1.06 0.14
C LEU A 234 -16.35 -1.08 -0.65
N VAL A 235 -15.27 -1.64 -0.08
CA VAL A 235 -13.99 -1.77 -0.80
C VAL A 235 -14.14 -2.67 -2.04
N CYS A 236 -14.84 -3.81 -1.92
CA CYS A 236 -15.08 -4.70 -3.06
C CYS A 236 -15.85 -3.98 -4.18
N PHE A 237 -16.91 -3.24 -3.85
CA PHE A 237 -17.66 -2.46 -4.84
C PHE A 237 -16.78 -1.42 -5.53
N LEU A 238 -15.93 -0.74 -4.78
CA LEU A 238 -15.04 0.28 -5.33
C LEU A 238 -13.96 -0.31 -6.24
N GLN A 239 -13.41 -1.48 -5.88
CA GLN A 239 -12.32 -2.13 -6.63
C GLN A 239 -12.80 -2.88 -7.87
N ASP A 240 -14.02 -3.42 -7.85
CA ASP A 240 -14.60 -4.15 -8.98
C ASP A 240 -15.43 -3.26 -9.89
N GLY A 241 -15.80 -2.05 -9.45
CA GLY A 241 -16.54 -1.10 -10.25
C GLY A 241 -15.77 -0.72 -11.51
N GLU A 242 -16.38 -0.93 -12.70
CA GLU A 242 -15.81 -0.55 -13.99
C GLU A 242 -16.84 0.11 -14.90
N ARG A 243 -16.41 1.13 -15.64
CA ARG A 243 -17.18 1.73 -16.71
C ARG A 243 -16.70 1.18 -18.04
N ARG A 244 -17.58 0.52 -18.78
CA ARG A 244 -17.27 -0.06 -20.08
C ARG A 244 -17.59 0.94 -21.17
N ILE A 245 -16.59 1.32 -21.97
CA ILE A 245 -16.74 2.20 -23.12
C ILE A 245 -16.79 1.31 -24.37
N PRO A 246 -17.90 1.33 -25.15
CA PRO A 246 -18.00 0.53 -26.37
C PRO A 246 -17.07 1.06 -27.45
N VAL A 247 -16.33 0.18 -28.10
CA VAL A 247 -15.46 0.43 -29.24
C VAL A 247 -15.86 -0.47 -30.38
N GLN A 248 -16.01 0.09 -31.57
CA GLN A 248 -16.29 -0.63 -32.80
C GLN A 248 -15.05 -0.64 -33.68
N TYR A 249 -14.68 -1.80 -34.17
CA TYR A 249 -13.60 -1.97 -35.11
C TYR A 249 -14.14 -2.06 -36.54
N SER A 250 -13.46 -1.40 -37.49
CA SER A 250 -13.82 -1.44 -38.88
C SER A 250 -13.76 -2.88 -39.42
N GLN A 251 -14.77 -3.27 -40.18
CA GLN A 251 -14.74 -4.55 -40.90
C GLN A 251 -13.73 -4.50 -42.02
N LYS A 252 -12.77 -5.42 -42.04
CA LYS A 252 -11.89 -5.64 -43.21
C LYS A 252 -12.56 -6.67 -44.13
N VAL A 253 -12.89 -6.24 -45.32
CA VAL A 253 -13.37 -7.13 -46.38
C VAL A 253 -12.17 -7.58 -47.19
N SER A 254 -11.88 -8.88 -47.17
CA SER A 254 -10.86 -9.49 -48.01
C SER A 254 -11.54 -10.54 -48.94
N GLY A 255 -11.82 -10.15 -50.16
CA GLY A 255 -12.58 -10.96 -51.12
C GLY A 255 -14.03 -11.16 -50.69
N ARG A 256 -14.52 -12.41 -50.71
CA ARG A 256 -15.88 -12.79 -50.29
C ARG A 256 -16.07 -13.00 -48.79
N LYS A 257 -15.01 -12.87 -47.98
CA LYS A 257 -15.07 -13.08 -46.53
C LYS A 257 -14.88 -11.72 -45.81
N THR A 258 -15.86 -11.41 -44.96
CA THR A 258 -15.80 -10.28 -44.02
C THR A 258 -15.11 -10.75 -42.76
N PHE A 259 -13.97 -10.16 -42.43
CA PHE A 259 -13.25 -10.36 -41.15
C PHE A 259 -13.35 -9.09 -40.30
N GLY A 260 -13.76 -9.23 -39.07
CA GLY A 260 -13.87 -8.12 -38.12
C GLY A 260 -15.30 -7.64 -37.92
N GLY A 261 -15.47 -6.53 -37.24
CA GLY A 261 -16.79 -5.99 -36.82
C GLY A 261 -17.20 -6.44 -35.42
N GLN A 262 -16.23 -6.98 -34.64
CA GLN A 262 -16.49 -7.21 -33.22
C GLN A 262 -16.51 -5.89 -32.45
N SER A 263 -17.61 -5.62 -31.76
CA SER A 263 -17.66 -4.56 -30.77
C SER A 263 -16.96 -5.05 -29.50
N THR A 264 -15.96 -4.30 -29.07
CA THR A 264 -15.20 -4.55 -27.84
C THR A 264 -15.47 -3.41 -26.88
N ASN A 265 -15.29 -3.62 -25.58
CA ASN A 265 -15.42 -2.59 -24.59
C ASN A 265 -14.06 -2.31 -23.95
N ILE A 266 -13.74 -1.02 -23.72
CA ILE A 266 -12.62 -0.61 -22.90
C ILE A 266 -13.11 -0.51 -21.45
N PRO A 267 -12.65 -1.37 -20.53
CA PRO A 267 -13.01 -1.26 -19.12
C PRO A 267 -12.16 -0.19 -18.44
N LEU A 268 -12.80 0.88 -17.95
CA LEU A 268 -12.19 1.87 -17.07
C LEU A 268 -12.61 1.56 -15.63
N LYS A 269 -11.67 1.21 -14.78
CA LYS A 269 -11.93 0.95 -13.36
C LYS A 269 -12.32 2.24 -12.65
N VAL A 270 -13.31 2.21 -11.77
CA VAL A 270 -13.70 3.35 -10.92
C VAL A 270 -12.54 3.76 -10.01
N ASN A 271 -11.87 2.79 -9.44
CA ASN A 271 -10.64 3.01 -8.70
C ASN A 271 -9.43 2.62 -9.54
N THR A 272 -9.07 3.43 -10.53
CA THR A 272 -7.89 3.24 -11.38
C THR A 272 -6.59 3.38 -10.59
N ALA A 273 -6.58 4.24 -9.58
CA ALA A 273 -5.42 4.50 -8.73
C ALA A 273 -5.18 3.40 -7.68
N GLY A 274 -6.13 2.48 -7.47
CA GLY A 274 -6.00 1.41 -6.48
C GLY A 274 -5.92 1.92 -5.05
N VAL A 275 -5.04 1.34 -4.26
CA VAL A 275 -4.80 1.71 -2.84
C VAL A 275 -3.70 2.76 -2.67
N MET A 276 -2.96 3.07 -3.74
CA MET A 276 -1.76 3.93 -3.68
C MET A 276 -2.04 5.34 -3.14
N PRO A 277 -3.12 6.05 -3.54
CA PRO A 277 -3.40 7.40 -3.02
C PRO A 277 -3.53 7.45 -1.50
N VAL A 278 -4.15 6.41 -0.92
CA VAL A 278 -4.36 6.32 0.53
C VAL A 278 -3.04 6.09 1.25
N ILE A 279 -2.19 5.19 0.71
CA ILE A 279 -0.86 4.92 1.26
C ILE A 279 0.01 6.19 1.18
N PHE A 280 -0.01 6.89 0.06
CA PHE A 280 0.79 8.09 -0.17
C PHE A 280 0.36 9.25 0.76
N ALA A 281 -0.94 9.52 0.86
CA ALA A 281 -1.45 10.55 1.75
C ALA A 281 -1.09 10.26 3.21
N SER A 282 -1.27 9.01 3.66
CA SER A 282 -0.91 8.60 5.03
C SER A 282 0.59 8.69 5.27
N SER A 283 1.43 8.21 4.37
CA SER A 283 2.89 8.23 4.52
C SER A 283 3.43 9.65 4.56
N LEU A 284 2.92 10.55 3.70
CA LEU A 284 3.35 11.95 3.67
C LEU A 284 2.98 12.68 4.95
N MET A 285 1.80 12.41 5.52
CA MET A 285 1.40 13.03 6.79
C MET A 285 2.16 12.47 7.99
N GLN A 286 2.53 11.20 7.94
CA GLN A 286 3.21 10.56 9.05
C GLN A 286 4.72 10.80 9.08
N PHE A 287 5.35 10.97 7.94
CA PHE A 287 6.80 11.20 7.86
C PHE A 287 7.28 12.34 8.78
N PRO A 288 6.67 13.56 8.80
CA PRO A 288 7.06 14.62 9.73
C PRO A 288 6.81 14.27 11.20
N VAL A 289 5.74 13.51 11.49
CA VAL A 289 5.39 13.07 12.86
C VAL A 289 6.45 12.11 13.39
N ILE A 290 6.81 11.10 12.60
CA ILE A 290 7.83 10.12 12.95
C ILE A 290 9.18 10.81 13.15
N THR A 291 9.58 11.69 12.23
CA THR A 291 10.83 12.42 12.30
C THR A 291 10.89 13.27 13.58
N ALA A 292 9.83 14.00 13.92
CA ALA A 292 9.77 14.80 15.15
C ALA A 292 9.89 13.95 16.42
N GLN A 293 9.24 12.77 16.45
CA GLN A 293 9.31 11.85 17.59
C GLN A 293 10.71 11.23 17.75
N LEU A 294 11.38 10.89 16.64
CA LEU A 294 12.76 10.39 16.66
C LEU A 294 13.75 11.40 17.27
N PHE A 295 13.50 12.70 17.10
CA PHE A 295 14.29 13.76 17.77
C PHE A 295 13.88 14.01 19.23
N GLY A 296 13.01 13.19 19.80
CA GLY A 296 12.61 13.25 21.22
C GLY A 296 11.79 14.48 21.60
N LYS A 297 11.21 15.19 20.64
CA LYS A 297 10.40 16.38 20.88
C LYS A 297 8.98 16.16 20.37
N SER A 298 8.01 16.09 21.28
CA SER A 298 6.59 16.13 20.93
C SER A 298 6.15 17.59 20.74
N TYR A 299 6.14 18.05 19.50
CA TYR A 299 5.61 19.38 19.18
C TYR A 299 4.09 19.35 19.08
N GLU A 300 3.41 20.44 19.45
CA GLU A 300 1.94 20.51 19.28
C GLU A 300 1.48 20.33 17.83
N TRP A 301 2.28 20.78 16.86
CA TRP A 301 1.94 20.64 15.44
C TRP A 301 1.88 19.17 14.96
N THR A 302 2.61 18.24 15.59
CA THR A 302 2.56 16.82 15.22
C THR A 302 1.17 16.21 15.48
N ARG A 303 0.44 16.75 16.48
CA ARG A 303 -0.93 16.31 16.80
C ARG A 303 -1.94 16.63 15.70
N TYR A 304 -1.72 17.69 14.91
CA TYR A 304 -2.56 18.02 13.75
C TYR A 304 -2.38 17.00 12.62
N LEU A 305 -1.19 16.45 12.45
CA LEU A 305 -0.88 15.50 11.37
C LEU A 305 -1.20 14.04 11.74
N SER A 306 -1.32 13.73 13.03
CA SER A 306 -1.58 12.39 13.51
C SER A 306 -3.07 12.04 13.47
N SER A 307 -3.41 10.93 12.79
CA SER A 307 -4.77 10.44 12.64
C SER A 307 -5.43 10.04 13.97
N SER A 308 -4.64 9.76 15.00
CA SER A 308 -5.11 9.38 16.33
C SER A 308 -5.82 10.50 17.11
N TYR A 309 -5.60 11.76 16.72
CA TYR A 309 -6.20 12.92 17.37
C TYR A 309 -7.38 13.51 16.59
N TRP A 310 -7.64 13.04 15.37
CA TRP A 310 -8.72 13.55 14.54
C TRP A 310 -10.09 13.10 15.07
N CYS A 311 -11.10 13.93 14.88
CA CYS A 311 -12.48 13.67 15.30
C CYS A 311 -12.66 13.39 16.82
N ARG A 312 -11.70 13.73 17.68
CA ARG A 312 -11.88 13.63 19.14
C ARG A 312 -12.77 14.77 19.63
N ILE A 313 -13.84 14.40 20.35
CA ILE A 313 -14.79 15.37 20.94
C ILE A 313 -14.09 16.32 21.93
N SER A 314 -13.07 15.81 22.65
CA SER A 314 -12.32 16.60 23.64
C SER A 314 -11.34 17.63 23.04
N ALA A 315 -10.99 17.53 21.75
CA ALA A 315 -10.03 18.42 21.14
C ALA A 315 -10.28 18.61 19.63
N PRO A 316 -11.39 19.27 19.24
CA PRO A 316 -11.82 19.40 17.84
C PRO A 316 -10.84 20.19 16.96
N LYS A 317 -9.94 21.01 17.55
CA LYS A 317 -8.95 21.80 16.84
C LYS A 317 -7.98 20.95 15.99
N TYR A 318 -7.72 19.70 16.37
CA TYR A 318 -6.81 18.82 15.62
C TYR A 318 -7.45 18.21 14.36
N SER A 319 -8.77 18.33 14.19
CA SER A 319 -9.47 17.85 13.00
C SER A 319 -9.11 18.61 11.72
N ILE A 320 -8.38 19.72 11.81
CA ILE A 320 -7.82 20.42 10.63
C ILE A 320 -6.90 19.49 9.83
N GLY A 321 -6.15 18.61 10.50
CA GLY A 321 -5.33 17.61 9.83
C GLY A 321 -6.13 16.64 8.95
N LEU A 322 -7.37 16.34 9.33
CA LEU A 322 -8.27 15.53 8.52
C LEU A 322 -8.60 16.21 7.17
N ILE A 323 -8.79 17.53 7.17
CA ILE A 323 -9.03 18.29 5.93
C ILE A 323 -7.82 18.20 5.02
N LEU A 324 -6.62 18.35 5.59
CA LEU A 324 -5.37 18.20 4.84
C LEU A 324 -5.23 16.79 4.25
N TYR A 325 -5.57 15.75 5.03
CA TYR A 325 -5.57 14.36 4.57
C TYR A 325 -6.54 14.14 3.40
N ILE A 326 -7.75 14.69 3.48
CA ILE A 326 -8.76 14.62 2.40
C ILE A 326 -8.23 15.26 1.12
N VAL A 327 -7.67 16.47 1.23
CA VAL A 327 -7.09 17.19 0.08
C VAL A 327 -5.95 16.39 -0.55
N LEU A 328 -5.03 15.88 0.27
CA LEU A 328 -3.91 15.06 -0.21
C LEU A 328 -4.39 13.78 -0.89
N LEU A 329 -5.39 13.10 -0.34
CA LEU A 329 -5.94 11.88 -0.92
C LEU A 329 -6.52 12.14 -2.31
N ILE A 330 -7.28 13.23 -2.48
CA ILE A 330 -7.83 13.61 -3.78
C ILE A 330 -6.71 13.97 -4.76
N ILE A 331 -5.73 14.77 -4.34
CA ILE A 331 -4.58 15.15 -5.18
C ILE A 331 -3.83 13.90 -5.65
N PHE A 332 -3.50 12.97 -4.75
CA PHE A 332 -2.81 11.74 -5.10
C PHE A 332 -3.65 10.81 -5.97
N ALA A 333 -4.97 10.77 -5.81
CA ALA A 333 -5.84 9.99 -6.68
C ALA A 333 -5.76 10.48 -8.13
N TYR A 334 -5.82 11.80 -8.36
CA TYR A 334 -5.65 12.38 -9.69
C TYR A 334 -4.23 12.20 -10.24
N LEU A 335 -3.20 12.48 -9.44
CA LEU A 335 -1.81 12.32 -9.84
C LEU A 335 -1.50 10.88 -10.26
N TYR A 336 -1.87 9.92 -9.43
CA TYR A 336 -1.60 8.51 -9.72
C TYR A 336 -2.35 8.01 -10.96
N THR A 337 -3.59 8.44 -11.12
CA THR A 337 -4.37 8.06 -12.31
C THR A 337 -3.77 8.65 -13.58
N SER A 338 -3.27 9.88 -13.56
CA SER A 338 -2.62 10.50 -14.73
C SER A 338 -1.33 9.79 -15.14
N ILE A 339 -0.62 9.18 -14.18
CA ILE A 339 0.58 8.38 -14.44
C ILE A 339 0.22 7.00 -15.02
N THR A 340 -0.85 6.39 -14.47
CA THR A 340 -1.21 5.01 -14.79
C THR A 340 -1.95 4.89 -16.11
N PHE A 341 -2.75 5.89 -16.47
CA PHE A 341 -3.57 5.89 -17.67
C PHE A 341 -3.31 7.14 -18.51
N ASN A 342 -2.77 6.93 -19.72
CA ASN A 342 -2.52 8.00 -20.68
C ASN A 342 -3.61 8.00 -21.76
N PRO A 343 -4.58 8.94 -21.74
CA PRO A 343 -5.66 9.01 -22.71
C PRO A 343 -5.21 9.21 -24.15
N ILE A 344 -4.08 9.92 -24.35
CA ILE A 344 -3.52 10.22 -25.68
C ILE A 344 -2.99 8.92 -26.31
N GLU A 345 -2.20 8.17 -25.57
CA GLU A 345 -1.64 6.90 -26.04
C GLU A 345 -2.72 5.86 -26.36
N VAL A 346 -3.78 5.78 -25.51
CA VAL A 346 -4.90 4.90 -25.75
C VAL A 346 -5.67 5.32 -27.00
N ALA A 347 -5.92 6.61 -27.21
CA ALA A 347 -6.61 7.13 -28.40
C ALA A 347 -5.80 6.86 -29.68
N ASP A 348 -4.48 7.03 -29.64
CA ASP A 348 -3.58 6.74 -30.78
C ASP A 348 -3.54 5.25 -31.10
N ASN A 349 -3.48 4.39 -30.08
CA ASN A 349 -3.52 2.94 -30.26
C ASN A 349 -4.85 2.47 -30.84
N LEU A 350 -5.98 3.05 -30.39
CA LEU A 350 -7.29 2.80 -30.99
C LEU A 350 -7.32 3.21 -32.45
N LYS A 351 -6.82 4.41 -32.80
CA LYS A 351 -6.76 4.91 -34.16
C LYS A 351 -5.92 3.98 -35.05
N LYS A 352 -4.75 3.54 -34.58
CA LYS A 352 -3.87 2.60 -35.30
C LYS A 352 -4.54 1.24 -35.52
N ALA A 353 -5.31 0.77 -34.54
CA ALA A 353 -6.06 -0.48 -34.63
C ALA A 353 -7.36 -0.39 -35.43
N GLY A 354 -7.73 0.81 -35.94
CA GLY A 354 -9.01 1.03 -36.66
C GLY A 354 -10.24 0.96 -35.76
N GLY A 355 -10.06 1.17 -34.43
CA GLY A 355 -11.14 1.23 -33.47
C GLY A 355 -11.73 2.64 -33.37
N VAL A 356 -13.05 2.73 -33.30
CA VAL A 356 -13.80 4.00 -33.21
C VAL A 356 -14.80 3.89 -32.04
N ILE A 357 -14.88 4.95 -31.26
CA ILE A 357 -15.95 5.08 -30.26
C ILE A 357 -17.18 5.64 -30.99
N PRO A 358 -18.36 4.99 -30.90
CA PRO A 358 -19.56 5.46 -31.57
C PRO A 358 -19.87 6.94 -31.27
N GLY A 359 -20.02 7.74 -32.31
CA GLY A 359 -20.33 9.16 -32.21
C GLY A 359 -19.13 10.10 -31.95
N ILE A 360 -17.88 9.58 -31.94
CA ILE A 360 -16.67 10.37 -31.67
C ILE A 360 -15.66 10.16 -32.77
N THR A 361 -15.08 11.27 -33.28
CA THR A 361 -14.04 11.20 -34.32
C THR A 361 -12.72 10.63 -33.75
N PRO A 362 -12.04 9.73 -34.50
CA PRO A 362 -10.78 9.15 -34.05
C PRO A 362 -9.69 10.22 -33.91
N GLY A 363 -8.85 10.08 -32.87
CA GLY A 363 -7.72 10.99 -32.61
C GLY A 363 -7.95 11.90 -31.42
N LYS A 364 -7.74 13.21 -31.59
CA LYS A 364 -7.82 14.19 -30.47
C LYS A 364 -9.16 14.19 -29.75
N SER A 365 -10.27 14.15 -30.47
CA SER A 365 -11.61 14.10 -29.87
C SER A 365 -11.84 12.86 -29.01
N THR A 366 -11.25 11.71 -29.41
CA THR A 366 -11.28 10.47 -28.60
C THR A 366 -10.47 10.64 -27.33
N SER A 367 -9.29 11.25 -27.41
CA SER A 367 -8.45 11.52 -26.23
C SER A 367 -9.15 12.47 -25.25
N ASP A 368 -9.75 13.57 -25.76
CA ASP A 368 -10.47 14.53 -24.93
C ASP A 368 -11.69 13.89 -24.24
N TYR A 369 -12.42 13.04 -24.95
CA TYR A 369 -13.56 12.30 -24.40
C TYR A 369 -13.11 11.32 -23.30
N LEU A 370 -12.03 10.54 -23.54
CA LEU A 370 -11.49 9.64 -22.54
C LEU A 370 -11.00 10.37 -21.29
N ASN A 371 -10.34 11.53 -21.49
CA ASN A 371 -9.87 12.35 -20.38
C ASN A 371 -11.01 12.89 -19.53
N ASN A 372 -12.08 13.38 -20.17
CA ASN A 372 -13.27 13.86 -19.44
C ASN A 372 -13.94 12.75 -18.62
N ILE A 373 -14.14 11.57 -19.23
CA ILE A 373 -14.70 10.42 -18.51
C ILE A 373 -13.80 10.01 -17.34
N LEU A 374 -12.48 10.01 -17.57
CA LEU A 374 -11.51 9.61 -16.55
C LEU A 374 -11.57 10.57 -15.36
N ASN A 375 -11.64 11.87 -15.58
CA ASN A 375 -11.77 12.86 -14.52
C ASN A 375 -13.01 12.63 -13.65
N TYR A 376 -14.17 12.33 -14.25
CA TYR A 376 -15.38 12.00 -13.49
C TYR A 376 -15.24 10.70 -12.69
N ILE A 377 -14.66 9.67 -13.31
CA ILE A 377 -14.48 8.36 -12.67
C ILE A 377 -13.50 8.47 -11.50
N VAL A 378 -12.38 9.18 -11.68
CA VAL A 378 -11.38 9.41 -10.62
C VAL A 378 -11.99 10.15 -9.45
N PHE A 379 -12.82 11.16 -9.69
CA PHE A 379 -13.49 11.88 -8.61
C PHE A 379 -14.40 10.95 -7.80
N VAL A 380 -15.24 10.16 -8.47
CA VAL A 380 -16.10 9.16 -7.80
C VAL A 380 -15.27 8.14 -7.02
N GLY A 381 -14.17 7.65 -7.62
CA GLY A 381 -13.23 6.73 -6.97
C GLY A 381 -12.57 7.35 -5.73
N ALA A 382 -12.11 8.60 -5.82
CA ALA A 382 -11.49 9.33 -4.72
C ALA A 382 -12.47 9.56 -3.56
N VAL A 383 -13.72 9.94 -3.86
CA VAL A 383 -14.79 10.08 -2.86
C VAL A 383 -15.08 8.72 -2.20
N GLY A 384 -15.14 7.64 -2.98
CA GLY A 384 -15.32 6.28 -2.44
C GLY A 384 -14.20 5.88 -1.50
N LEU A 385 -12.93 6.09 -1.88
CA LEU A 385 -11.77 5.84 -1.02
C LEU A 385 -11.81 6.68 0.25
N LEU A 386 -12.22 7.95 0.14
CA LEU A 386 -12.36 8.86 1.26
C LEU A 386 -13.40 8.37 2.27
N ILE A 387 -14.57 7.95 1.81
CA ILE A 387 -15.62 7.40 2.69
C ILE A 387 -15.08 6.21 3.48
N ILE A 388 -14.40 5.28 2.79
CA ILE A 388 -13.85 4.08 3.43
C ILE A 388 -12.74 4.44 4.43
N ALA A 389 -11.86 5.39 4.09
CA ALA A 389 -10.80 5.84 4.98
C ALA A 389 -11.31 6.59 6.21
N LEU A 390 -12.43 7.32 6.08
CA LEU A 390 -13.04 8.08 7.17
C LEU A 390 -13.71 7.19 8.24
N ILE A 391 -14.31 6.07 7.86
CA ILE A 391 -15.05 5.22 8.80
C ILE A 391 -14.23 4.87 10.05
N PRO A 392 -13.01 4.31 9.97
CA PRO A 392 -12.22 3.99 11.15
C PRO A 392 -11.70 5.22 11.90
N ILE A 393 -11.37 6.31 11.17
CA ILE A 393 -10.95 7.56 11.80
C ILE A 393 -12.07 8.09 12.70
N MET A 394 -13.31 8.04 12.22
CA MET A 394 -14.48 8.40 13.02
C MET A 394 -14.69 7.42 14.18
N CYS A 395 -14.55 6.12 13.94
CA CYS A 395 -14.65 5.12 15.01
C CYS A 395 -13.60 5.37 16.12
N THR A 396 -12.35 5.66 15.76
CA THR A 396 -11.29 5.98 16.71
C THR A 396 -11.59 7.30 17.45
N GLY A 397 -12.05 8.33 16.75
CA GLY A 397 -12.35 9.63 17.33
C GLY A 397 -13.53 9.62 18.30
N PHE A 398 -14.64 8.98 17.94
CA PHE A 398 -15.86 8.98 18.74
C PHE A 398 -15.84 7.94 19.87
N PHE A 399 -15.28 6.74 19.61
CA PHE A 399 -15.33 5.64 20.56
C PHE A 399 -14.03 5.44 21.34
N ASN A 400 -12.99 6.28 21.12
CA ASN A 400 -11.64 6.06 21.67
C ASN A 400 -11.13 4.61 21.43
N ALA A 401 -11.56 4.00 20.35
CA ALA A 401 -11.08 2.70 19.92
C ALA A 401 -9.64 2.87 19.45
N SER A 402 -8.66 2.61 20.30
CA SER A 402 -7.26 2.54 19.93
C SER A 402 -6.99 1.26 19.13
N VAL A 403 -7.57 1.20 17.94
CA VAL A 403 -7.43 0.06 17.04
C VAL A 403 -6.51 0.46 15.90
N SER A 404 -5.42 -0.28 15.76
CA SER A 404 -4.54 -0.13 14.60
C SER A 404 -5.21 -0.59 13.29
N PHE A 405 -6.38 -1.22 13.39
CA PHE A 405 -7.19 -1.68 12.26
C PHE A 405 -7.88 -0.49 11.57
N GLY A 406 -7.06 0.40 10.98
CA GLY A 406 -7.54 1.57 10.24
C GLY A 406 -8.14 1.19 8.89
N GLY A 407 -8.96 2.09 8.32
CA GLY A 407 -9.55 1.90 6.98
C GLY A 407 -8.52 1.66 5.90
N THR A 408 -7.33 2.22 6.05
CA THR A 408 -6.19 1.99 5.18
C THR A 408 -5.80 0.52 5.13
N SER A 409 -5.79 -0.16 6.29
CA SER A 409 -5.43 -1.60 6.38
C SER A 409 -6.43 -2.48 5.65
N VAL A 410 -7.73 -2.24 5.82
CA VAL A 410 -8.80 -3.00 5.13
C VAL A 410 -8.75 -2.76 3.62
N ILE A 411 -8.55 -1.50 3.19
CA ILE A 411 -8.41 -1.16 1.76
C ILE A 411 -7.22 -1.90 1.15
N ILE A 412 -6.07 -1.91 1.84
CA ILE A 412 -4.86 -2.58 1.38
C ILE A 412 -5.09 -4.10 1.31
N ILE A 413 -5.65 -4.71 2.35
CA ILE A 413 -5.90 -6.16 2.38
C ILE A 413 -6.79 -6.57 1.21
N VAL A 414 -7.97 -5.96 1.09
CA VAL A 414 -8.94 -6.31 0.06
C VAL A 414 -8.42 -5.98 -1.33
N GLY A 415 -7.79 -4.80 -1.49
CA GLY A 415 -7.23 -4.36 -2.76
C GLY A 415 -6.14 -5.30 -3.28
N VAL A 416 -5.16 -5.64 -2.44
CA VAL A 416 -4.05 -6.53 -2.80
C VAL A 416 -4.53 -7.95 -3.10
N VAL A 417 -5.48 -8.46 -2.31
CA VAL A 417 -6.06 -9.79 -2.54
C VAL A 417 -6.80 -9.84 -3.88
N LEU A 418 -7.64 -8.84 -4.18
CA LEU A 418 -8.37 -8.78 -5.45
C LEU A 418 -7.43 -8.62 -6.66
N GLU A 419 -6.41 -7.76 -6.54
CA GLU A 419 -5.41 -7.56 -7.60
C GLU A 419 -4.62 -8.84 -7.87
N THR A 420 -4.19 -9.53 -6.80
CA THR A 420 -3.48 -10.80 -6.91
C THR A 420 -4.35 -11.89 -7.56
N LEU A 421 -5.64 -11.97 -7.19
CA LEU A 421 -6.57 -12.91 -7.80
C LEU A 421 -6.78 -12.62 -9.29
N LYS A 422 -6.97 -11.36 -9.69
CA LYS A 422 -7.11 -10.95 -11.09
C LYS A 422 -5.86 -11.28 -11.91
N GLN A 423 -4.67 -11.13 -11.31
CA GLN A 423 -3.42 -11.49 -11.96
C GLN A 423 -3.28 -13.01 -12.15
N ILE A 424 -3.70 -13.81 -11.16
CA ILE A 424 -3.76 -15.28 -11.30
C ILE A 424 -4.72 -15.66 -12.44
N GLU A 425 -5.90 -15.07 -12.49
CA GLU A 425 -6.88 -15.31 -13.57
C GLU A 425 -6.31 -14.99 -14.95
N SER A 426 -5.68 -13.84 -15.10
CA SER A 426 -5.02 -13.43 -16.35
C SER A 426 -3.93 -14.44 -16.78
N GLN A 427 -3.10 -14.91 -15.84
CA GLN A 427 -2.06 -15.91 -16.14
C GLN A 427 -2.66 -17.27 -16.53
N MET A 428 -3.82 -17.63 -16.00
CA MET A 428 -4.54 -18.86 -16.39
C MET A 428 -5.09 -18.76 -17.80
N VAL A 429 -5.76 -17.65 -18.16
CA VAL A 429 -6.37 -17.45 -19.48
C VAL A 429 -5.32 -17.44 -20.58
N ASN A 430 -4.20 -16.74 -20.40
CA ASN A 430 -3.13 -16.64 -21.38
C ASN A 430 -2.52 -18.02 -21.76
N ARG A 431 -2.61 -19.02 -20.90
CA ARG A 431 -2.11 -20.37 -21.19
C ARG A 431 -3.11 -21.27 -21.89
N TYR A 432 -4.41 -21.10 -21.65
CA TYR A 432 -5.41 -21.82 -22.42
C TYR A 432 -5.30 -21.50 -23.92
N TYR A 433 -4.96 -20.25 -24.27
CA TYR A 433 -4.71 -19.86 -25.67
C TYR A 433 -3.42 -20.43 -26.24
N LYS A 434 -2.34 -20.60 -25.47
CA LYS A 434 -1.10 -21.23 -25.96
C LYS A 434 -1.24 -22.73 -26.23
N GLY A 435 -2.12 -23.43 -25.52
CA GLY A 435 -2.38 -24.85 -25.76
C GLY A 435 -3.11 -25.12 -27.07
N PHE A 436 -3.87 -24.15 -27.59
CA PHE A 436 -4.53 -24.26 -28.90
C PHE A 436 -3.63 -23.97 -30.11
N LEU A 437 -2.46 -23.39 -29.89
CA LEU A 437 -1.50 -23.02 -30.96
C LEU A 437 -0.30 -23.98 -31.02
N SER A 438 -0.24 -24.97 -30.14
CA SER A 438 0.84 -25.97 -30.08
C SER A 438 0.41 -27.37 -30.52
N GLU A 439 -0.76 -27.50 -31.12
CA GLU A 439 -1.18 -28.59 -32.00
C GLU A 439 -1.24 -28.03 -33.45
#